data_94c00f3fd888b9e8e9af2d9b1bf47143
#
_entry.id   94c00f3fd888b9e8e9af2d9b1bf47143
#
_cell.length_a   1.000
_cell.length_b   1.000
_cell.length_c   1.000
_cell.angle_alpha   90.00
_cell.angle_beta   90.00
_cell.angle_gamma   90.00
#
_symmetry.space_group_name_H-M   'P 1'
#
loop_
_entity.id
_entity.type
_entity.pdbx_description
1 polymer ?
#
loop_
_entity_poly.entity_id
_entity_poly.type
_entity_poly.pdbx_seq_one_letter_code
_entity_poly.pdbx_strand_id
1 'polypeptide(L)'
;MANDMRYLSAEEEAKLLKPIDEYVGKIQAQIDALRVDGSDKVQALKTHISLTKEDKNYTKEEQNAIIRKDQELLVKAREVEAANKDKVSKLIADAESYLKTHFKKDYYDKVAASCAAQKEAENAEYEKIRANLKAEHERTISGMTDKQELKDEKYVYKNRLYDAQMVHESKLQEIKDRKHEAFVHQYHLIDLLRMSKFTYGQKKLQKLENYKYTFNMTQFLYKNGLYIVIILIFIALCIITPIVKNTQLFTVTNILNILPVSYTHLTLPT
;
A
#
# COMPACT_ATOMS: atom_id res chain seq x y z
N MET A 1 15.15 -38.00 -8.16
CA MET A 1 14.03 -37.61 -7.27
C MET A 1 14.26 -36.13 -6.99
N ALA A 2 13.53 -35.26 -7.68
CA ALA A 2 13.59 -33.82 -7.47
C ALA A 2 13.06 -33.58 -6.05
N ASN A 3 13.89 -32.94 -5.22
CA ASN A 3 13.52 -32.47 -3.93
C ASN A 3 12.33 -31.50 -4.12
N ASP A 4 11.14 -31.98 -3.77
CA ASP A 4 9.93 -31.18 -3.75
C ASP A 4 10.12 -30.12 -2.66
N MET A 5 10.83 -29.05 -3.00
CA MET A 5 10.91 -27.87 -2.15
C MET A 5 9.48 -27.32 -2.11
N ARG A 6 8.74 -27.70 -1.07
CA ARG A 6 7.37 -27.26 -0.86
C ARG A 6 7.34 -25.76 -0.67
N TYR A 7 7.01 -25.11 -1.73
CA TYR A 7 6.59 -23.71 -1.66
C TYR A 7 5.28 -23.66 -0.85
N LEU A 8 5.16 -22.71 0.04
CA LEU A 8 3.91 -22.49 0.74
C LEU A 8 2.80 -22.23 -0.29
N SER A 9 1.78 -23.04 -0.27
CA SER A 9 0.55 -22.79 -1.03
C SER A 9 -0.24 -21.66 -0.39
N ALA A 10 -1.15 -21.04 -1.14
CA ALA A 10 -2.05 -20.01 -0.60
C ALA A 10 -2.87 -20.53 0.61
N GLU A 11 -3.24 -21.81 0.61
CA GLU A 11 -3.95 -22.43 1.73
C GLU A 11 -3.07 -22.58 2.98
N GLU A 12 -1.80 -22.91 2.79
CA GLU A 12 -0.83 -23.01 3.91
C GLU A 12 -0.52 -21.64 4.48
N GLU A 13 -0.38 -20.61 3.64
CA GLU A 13 -0.25 -19.21 4.10
C GLU A 13 -1.47 -18.77 4.89
N ALA A 14 -2.67 -19.04 4.40
CA ALA A 14 -3.91 -18.72 5.10
C ALA A 14 -4.00 -19.43 6.46
N LYS A 15 -3.54 -20.70 6.55
CA LYS A 15 -3.48 -21.43 7.82
C LYS A 15 -2.49 -20.81 8.82
N LEU A 16 -1.37 -20.29 8.34
CA LEU A 16 -0.39 -19.60 9.19
C LEU A 16 -0.93 -18.26 9.68
N LEU A 17 -1.68 -17.55 8.85
CA LEU A 17 -2.23 -16.24 9.16
C LEU A 17 -3.46 -16.31 10.07
N LYS A 18 -4.27 -17.34 9.93
CA LYS A 18 -5.54 -17.53 10.65
C LYS A 18 -5.46 -17.27 12.17
N PRO A 19 -4.51 -17.86 12.95
CA PRO A 19 -4.43 -17.61 14.38
C PRO A 19 -4.11 -16.15 14.73
N ILE A 20 -3.38 -15.46 13.86
CA ILE A 20 -3.03 -14.05 14.02
C ILE A 20 -4.28 -13.18 13.77
N ASP A 21 -5.02 -13.45 12.69
CA ASP A 21 -6.25 -12.74 12.35
C ASP A 21 -7.35 -12.99 13.41
N GLU A 22 -7.48 -14.20 13.91
CA GLU A 22 -8.40 -14.53 15.01
C GLU A 22 -8.05 -13.77 16.29
N TYR A 23 -6.77 -13.66 16.61
CA TYR A 23 -6.33 -12.88 17.77
C TYR A 23 -6.67 -11.40 17.60
N VAL A 24 -6.33 -10.81 16.46
CA VAL A 24 -6.65 -9.39 16.15
C VAL A 24 -8.16 -9.17 16.16
N GLY A 25 -8.95 -10.08 15.57
CA GLY A 25 -10.40 -10.02 15.57
C GLY A 25 -11.00 -10.03 16.99
N LYS A 26 -10.47 -10.85 17.89
CA LYS A 26 -10.90 -10.86 19.30
C LYS A 26 -10.60 -9.54 20.01
N ILE A 27 -9.41 -8.97 19.79
CA ILE A 27 -9.05 -7.68 20.37
C ILE A 27 -9.92 -6.57 19.79
N GLN A 28 -10.16 -6.58 18.48
CA GLN A 28 -11.04 -5.62 17.82
C GLN A 28 -12.47 -5.67 18.40
N ALA A 29 -13.02 -6.85 18.60
CA ALA A 29 -14.34 -7.02 19.21
C ALA A 29 -14.39 -6.46 20.64
N GLN A 30 -13.32 -6.64 21.43
CA GLN A 30 -13.22 -6.04 22.78
C GLN A 30 -13.15 -4.51 22.72
N ILE A 31 -12.38 -3.95 21.79
CA ILE A 31 -12.29 -2.51 21.57
C ILE A 31 -13.66 -1.94 21.19
N ASP A 32 -14.38 -2.61 20.29
CA ASP A 32 -15.70 -2.17 19.83
C ASP A 32 -16.73 -2.24 20.98
N ALA A 33 -16.71 -3.28 21.81
CA ALA A 33 -17.56 -3.36 23.00
C ALA A 33 -17.30 -2.20 23.98
N LEU A 34 -16.02 -1.91 24.29
CA LEU A 34 -15.65 -0.78 25.15
C LEU A 34 -16.05 0.58 24.54
N ARG A 35 -16.08 0.68 23.22
CA ARG A 35 -16.49 1.87 22.49
C ARG A 35 -17.99 2.08 22.54
N VAL A 36 -18.79 1.02 22.38
CA VAL A 36 -20.25 1.07 22.50
C VAL A 36 -20.65 1.58 23.90
N ASP A 37 -20.04 1.03 24.94
CA ASP A 37 -20.32 1.47 26.34
C ASP A 37 -19.80 2.87 26.66
N GLY A 38 -18.77 3.35 25.95
CA GLY A 38 -18.15 4.65 26.18
C GLY A 38 -18.58 5.72 25.16
N SER A 39 -17.79 5.86 24.09
CA SER A 39 -17.91 6.97 23.15
C SER A 39 -19.24 7.00 22.39
N ASP A 40 -19.78 5.84 22.03
CA ASP A 40 -21.02 5.78 21.24
C ASP A 40 -22.22 6.17 22.11
N LYS A 41 -22.22 5.75 23.38
CA LYS A 41 -23.24 6.17 24.35
C LYS A 41 -23.19 7.67 24.65
N VAL A 42 -21.98 8.24 24.78
CA VAL A 42 -21.78 9.69 24.91
C VAL A 42 -22.30 10.43 23.68
N GLN A 43 -22.02 9.91 22.48
CA GLN A 43 -22.50 10.51 21.24
C GLN A 43 -24.02 10.40 21.08
N ALA A 44 -24.61 9.26 21.43
CA ALA A 44 -26.06 9.07 21.42
C ALA A 44 -26.78 10.06 22.36
N LEU A 45 -26.27 10.23 23.59
CA LEU A 45 -26.85 11.21 24.54
C LEU A 45 -26.73 12.65 24.02
N LYS A 46 -25.59 13.03 23.43
CA LYS A 46 -25.42 14.36 22.81
C LYS A 46 -26.42 14.59 21.66
N THR A 47 -26.59 13.58 20.80
CA THR A 47 -27.55 13.64 19.70
C THR A 47 -28.97 13.75 20.23
N HIS A 48 -29.35 12.97 21.25
CA HIS A 48 -30.67 13.03 21.88
C HIS A 48 -30.94 14.39 22.48
N ILE A 49 -29.99 14.98 23.21
CA ILE A 49 -30.10 16.36 23.74
C ILE A 49 -30.32 17.38 22.60
N SER A 50 -29.60 17.23 21.45
CA SER A 50 -29.77 18.15 20.33
C SER A 50 -31.16 18.01 19.69
N LEU A 51 -31.59 16.78 19.44
CA LEU A 51 -32.89 16.49 18.84
C LEU A 51 -34.03 16.98 19.76
N THR A 52 -33.93 16.76 21.07
CA THR A 52 -34.92 17.21 22.05
C THR A 52 -35.08 18.75 22.08
N LYS A 53 -33.99 19.49 21.87
CA LYS A 53 -34.03 20.96 21.76
C LYS A 53 -34.78 21.45 20.50
N GLU A 54 -34.70 20.70 19.41
CA GLU A 54 -35.32 21.04 18.13
C GLU A 54 -36.75 20.52 17.99
N ASP A 55 -37.17 19.58 18.88
CA ASP A 55 -38.49 18.95 18.79
C ASP A 55 -39.58 19.90 19.34
N LYS A 56 -40.46 20.31 18.46
CA LYS A 56 -41.60 21.22 18.75
C LYS A 56 -42.79 20.52 19.43
N ASN A 57 -42.77 19.20 19.53
CA ASN A 57 -43.88 18.44 20.15
C ASN A 57 -43.87 18.53 21.70
N TYR A 58 -42.72 18.88 22.28
CA TYR A 58 -42.57 19.05 23.71
C TYR A 58 -42.73 20.53 24.15
N THR A 59 -43.33 20.73 25.29
CA THR A 59 -43.27 22.03 25.95
C THR A 59 -41.87 22.36 26.43
N LYS A 60 -41.54 23.63 26.64
CA LYS A 60 -40.22 24.04 27.13
C LYS A 60 -39.85 23.42 28.48
N GLU A 61 -40.82 23.19 29.33
CA GLU A 61 -40.63 22.57 30.64
C GLU A 61 -40.27 21.08 30.51
N GLU A 62 -40.97 20.35 29.66
CA GLU A 62 -40.69 18.95 29.35
C GLU A 62 -39.32 18.79 28.67
N GLN A 63 -39.00 19.66 27.70
CA GLN A 63 -37.66 19.66 27.05
C GLN A 63 -36.55 19.83 28.11
N ASN A 64 -36.69 20.82 29.02
CA ASN A 64 -35.68 21.07 30.03
C ASN A 64 -35.55 19.90 31.02
N ALA A 65 -36.66 19.25 31.39
CA ALA A 65 -36.63 18.07 32.27
C ALA A 65 -35.89 16.89 31.61
N ILE A 66 -36.14 16.59 30.32
CA ILE A 66 -35.47 15.54 29.55
C ILE A 66 -33.98 15.87 29.39
N ILE A 67 -33.65 17.11 28.98
CA ILE A 67 -32.26 17.55 28.80
C ILE A 67 -31.47 17.45 30.08
N ARG A 68 -32.06 17.84 31.22
CA ARG A 68 -31.37 17.74 32.51
C ARG A 68 -31.05 16.30 32.88
N LYS A 69 -31.97 15.38 32.69
CA LYS A 69 -31.77 13.94 32.90
C LYS A 69 -30.67 13.40 32.03
N ASP A 70 -30.67 13.75 30.72
CA ASP A 70 -29.67 13.32 29.80
C ASP A 70 -28.28 13.91 30.06
N GLN A 71 -28.21 15.14 30.59
CA GLN A 71 -26.97 15.76 31.06
C GLN A 71 -26.36 15.00 32.24
N GLU A 72 -27.18 14.57 33.19
CA GLU A 72 -26.72 13.75 34.34
C GLU A 72 -26.17 12.39 33.84
N LEU A 73 -26.87 11.75 32.88
CA LEU A 73 -26.42 10.51 32.27
C LEU A 73 -25.13 10.73 31.45
N LEU A 74 -25.00 11.87 30.77
CA LEU A 74 -23.85 12.23 29.98
C LEU A 74 -22.58 12.38 30.84
N VAL A 75 -22.69 12.94 32.05
CA VAL A 75 -21.57 13.03 33.01
C VAL A 75 -21.07 11.63 33.36
N LYS A 76 -21.96 10.72 33.75
CA LYS A 76 -21.60 9.32 34.04
C LYS A 76 -21.03 8.59 32.83
N ALA A 77 -21.62 8.79 31.66
CA ALA A 77 -21.13 8.16 30.44
C ALA A 77 -19.70 8.65 30.05
N ARG A 78 -19.36 9.93 30.34
CA ARG A 78 -18.02 10.46 30.11
C ARG A 78 -16.97 9.86 31.06
N GLU A 79 -17.33 9.57 32.30
CA GLU A 79 -16.43 8.88 33.22
C GLU A 79 -16.10 7.46 32.73
N VAL A 80 -17.14 6.73 32.26
CA VAL A 80 -16.96 5.41 31.64
C VAL A 80 -16.12 5.50 30.36
N GLU A 81 -16.39 6.51 29.51
CA GLU A 81 -15.61 6.76 28.29
C GLU A 81 -14.14 6.98 28.63
N ALA A 82 -13.80 7.77 29.63
CA ALA A 82 -12.41 8.02 30.02
C ALA A 82 -11.73 6.75 30.53
N ALA A 83 -12.38 5.97 31.39
CA ALA A 83 -11.85 4.67 31.84
C ALA A 83 -11.67 3.65 30.67
N ASN A 84 -12.61 3.64 29.74
CA ASN A 84 -12.54 2.75 28.59
C ASN A 84 -11.43 3.17 27.61
N LYS A 85 -11.13 4.45 27.44
CA LYS A 85 -9.99 4.93 26.63
C LYS A 85 -8.66 4.37 27.12
N ASP A 86 -8.45 4.28 28.42
CA ASP A 86 -7.22 3.72 28.99
C ASP A 86 -7.13 2.20 28.75
N LYS A 87 -8.26 1.48 28.90
CA LYS A 87 -8.33 0.05 28.60
C LYS A 87 -8.05 -0.23 27.13
N VAL A 88 -8.68 0.52 26.22
CA VAL A 88 -8.44 0.43 24.77
C VAL A 88 -6.97 0.70 24.43
N SER A 89 -6.35 1.69 25.09
CA SER A 89 -4.94 2.00 24.89
C SER A 89 -4.02 0.85 25.25
N LYS A 90 -4.30 0.16 26.34
CA LYS A 90 -3.56 -1.02 26.79
C LYS A 90 -3.76 -2.19 25.82
N LEU A 91 -5.01 -2.49 25.44
CA LEU A 91 -5.32 -3.56 24.49
C LEU A 91 -4.60 -3.36 23.16
N ILE A 92 -4.55 -2.13 22.63
CA ILE A 92 -3.81 -1.83 21.40
C ILE A 92 -2.30 -2.04 21.59
N ALA A 93 -1.71 -1.56 22.69
CA ALA A 93 -0.30 -1.71 22.95
C ALA A 93 0.12 -3.19 23.09
N ASP A 94 -0.69 -3.98 23.78
CA ASP A 94 -0.47 -5.41 23.97
C ASP A 94 -0.59 -6.16 22.63
N ALA A 95 -1.58 -5.81 21.81
CA ALA A 95 -1.77 -6.39 20.49
C ALA A 95 -0.65 -6.02 19.51
N GLU A 96 -0.16 -4.78 19.54
CA GLU A 96 1.00 -4.37 18.74
C GLU A 96 2.27 -5.12 19.14
N SER A 97 2.48 -5.33 20.43
CA SER A 97 3.62 -6.10 20.93
C SER A 97 3.53 -7.58 20.48
N TYR A 98 2.34 -8.17 20.58
CA TYR A 98 2.08 -9.52 20.08
C TYR A 98 2.37 -9.64 18.58
N LEU A 99 1.82 -8.72 17.77
CA LEU A 99 2.04 -8.72 16.33
C LEU A 99 3.51 -8.54 15.95
N LYS A 100 4.25 -7.67 16.63
CA LYS A 100 5.69 -7.48 16.37
C LYS A 100 6.50 -8.75 16.59
N THR A 101 6.09 -9.57 17.56
CA THR A 101 6.83 -10.78 17.94
C THR A 101 6.40 -11.99 17.13
N HIS A 102 5.09 -12.26 17.08
CA HIS A 102 4.53 -13.47 16.49
C HIS A 102 4.35 -13.39 14.98
N PHE A 103 3.88 -12.26 14.44
CA PHE A 103 3.67 -12.10 13.01
C PHE A 103 4.95 -12.36 12.23
N LYS A 104 6.06 -11.76 12.67
CA LYS A 104 7.33 -11.92 11.98
C LYS A 104 7.77 -13.38 11.98
N LYS A 105 7.81 -14.03 13.15
CA LYS A 105 8.34 -15.38 13.34
C LYS A 105 7.44 -16.48 12.78
N ASP A 106 6.14 -16.35 13.02
CA ASP A 106 5.18 -17.43 12.76
C ASP A 106 4.64 -17.40 11.32
N TYR A 107 4.65 -16.22 10.67
CA TYR A 107 4.14 -16.02 9.32
C TYR A 107 5.20 -15.46 8.36
N TYR A 108 5.65 -14.21 8.55
CA TYR A 108 6.48 -13.50 7.58
C TYR A 108 7.79 -14.24 7.24
N ASP A 109 8.53 -14.74 8.22
CA ASP A 109 9.81 -15.41 7.99
C ASP A 109 9.62 -16.72 7.17
N LYS A 110 8.50 -17.42 7.35
CA LYS A 110 8.15 -18.61 6.57
C LYS A 110 7.79 -18.27 5.12
N VAL A 111 7.00 -17.22 4.91
CA VAL A 111 6.69 -16.71 3.57
C VAL A 111 7.95 -16.21 2.87
N ALA A 112 8.79 -15.47 3.58
CA ALA A 112 10.04 -14.96 3.04
C ALA A 112 11.01 -16.09 2.63
N ALA A 113 11.08 -17.16 3.41
CA ALA A 113 11.89 -18.35 3.09
C ALA A 113 11.31 -19.08 1.85
N SER A 114 9.99 -19.24 1.77
CA SER A 114 9.31 -19.80 0.61
C SER A 114 9.59 -18.96 -0.66
N CYS A 115 9.48 -17.65 -0.57
CA CYS A 115 9.79 -16.74 -1.68
C CYS A 115 11.27 -16.81 -2.11
N ALA A 116 12.20 -16.97 -1.15
CA ALA A 116 13.62 -17.13 -1.45
C ALA A 116 13.88 -18.43 -2.24
N ALA A 117 13.29 -19.55 -1.80
CA ALA A 117 13.38 -20.83 -2.47
C ALA A 117 12.77 -20.79 -3.89
N GLN A 118 11.60 -20.14 -4.05
CA GLN A 118 11.00 -19.93 -5.38
C GLN A 118 11.91 -19.14 -6.30
N LYS A 119 12.51 -18.07 -5.80
CA LYS A 119 13.44 -17.24 -6.57
C LYS A 119 14.64 -18.03 -7.05
N GLU A 120 15.23 -18.88 -6.21
CA GLU A 120 16.34 -19.75 -6.59
C GLU A 120 15.95 -20.76 -7.66
N ALA A 121 14.76 -21.37 -7.55
CA ALA A 121 14.25 -22.30 -8.54
C ALA A 121 14.00 -21.63 -9.90
N GLU A 122 13.36 -20.44 -9.90
CA GLU A 122 13.11 -19.68 -11.13
C GLU A 122 14.40 -19.22 -11.79
N ASN A 123 15.43 -18.83 -11.02
CA ASN A 123 16.73 -18.51 -11.58
C ASN A 123 17.39 -19.75 -12.23
N ALA A 124 17.32 -20.91 -11.56
CA ALA A 124 17.88 -22.14 -12.10
C ALA A 124 17.14 -22.61 -13.36
N GLU A 125 15.81 -22.43 -13.42
CA GLU A 125 15.01 -22.73 -14.62
C GLU A 125 15.36 -21.79 -15.77
N TYR A 126 15.48 -20.50 -15.51
CA TYR A 126 15.89 -19.52 -16.52
C TYR A 126 17.28 -19.82 -17.10
N GLU A 127 18.26 -20.18 -16.29
CA GLU A 127 19.59 -20.56 -16.79
C GLU A 127 19.54 -21.82 -17.66
N LYS A 128 18.68 -22.79 -17.36
CA LYS A 128 18.44 -23.96 -18.24
C LYS A 128 17.82 -23.54 -19.56
N ILE A 129 16.81 -22.69 -19.56
CA ILE A 129 16.16 -22.18 -20.76
C ILE A 129 17.19 -21.45 -21.63
N ARG A 130 17.97 -20.57 -21.01
CA ARG A 130 19.03 -19.80 -21.67
C ARG A 130 20.09 -20.70 -22.30
N ALA A 131 20.54 -21.73 -21.59
CA ALA A 131 21.50 -22.70 -22.08
C ALA A 131 20.94 -23.51 -23.28
N ASN A 132 19.67 -23.92 -23.21
CA ASN A 132 18.99 -24.63 -24.28
C ASN A 132 18.85 -23.77 -25.55
N LEU A 133 18.40 -22.50 -25.38
CA LEU A 133 18.28 -21.55 -26.49
C LEU A 133 19.65 -21.31 -27.17
N LYS A 134 20.72 -21.20 -26.36
CA LYS A 134 22.08 -21.04 -26.89
C LYS A 134 22.54 -22.27 -27.67
N ALA A 135 22.34 -23.47 -27.14
CA ALA A 135 22.69 -24.71 -27.79
C ALA A 135 21.91 -24.96 -29.11
N GLU A 136 20.61 -24.59 -29.12
CA GLU A 136 19.78 -24.63 -30.32
C GLU A 136 20.30 -23.66 -31.38
N HIS A 137 20.58 -22.42 -31.00
CA HIS A 137 21.16 -21.42 -31.90
C HIS A 137 22.49 -21.85 -32.47
N GLU A 138 23.42 -22.37 -31.66
CA GLU A 138 24.71 -22.87 -32.11
C GLU A 138 24.57 -24.03 -33.11
N ARG A 139 23.64 -24.96 -32.92
CA ARG A 139 23.32 -26.04 -33.88
C ARG A 139 22.77 -25.49 -35.18
N THR A 140 21.85 -24.53 -35.12
CA THR A 140 21.22 -23.94 -36.30
C THR A 140 22.24 -23.20 -37.16
N ILE A 141 23.09 -22.37 -36.57
CA ILE A 141 24.09 -21.60 -37.32
C ILE A 141 25.23 -22.47 -37.87
N SER A 142 25.52 -23.62 -37.26
CA SER A 142 26.59 -24.53 -37.77
C SER A 142 26.29 -25.12 -39.15
N GLY A 143 25.00 -25.15 -39.54
CA GLY A 143 24.59 -25.63 -40.87
C GLY A 143 24.34 -24.51 -41.89
N MET A 144 24.45 -23.23 -41.51
CA MET A 144 24.14 -22.09 -42.38
C MET A 144 25.40 -21.54 -43.09
N THR A 145 25.30 -21.27 -44.37
CA THR A 145 26.36 -20.65 -45.17
C THR A 145 25.99 -19.28 -45.70
N ASP A 146 24.67 -18.96 -45.76
CA ASP A 146 24.21 -17.66 -46.25
C ASP A 146 24.28 -16.59 -45.14
N LYS A 147 24.82 -15.41 -45.52
CA LYS A 147 24.96 -14.27 -44.62
C LYS A 147 23.63 -13.67 -44.19
N GLN A 148 22.58 -13.74 -45.00
CA GLN A 148 21.27 -13.20 -44.69
C GLN A 148 20.56 -14.12 -43.68
N GLU A 149 20.55 -15.42 -43.94
CA GLU A 149 20.00 -16.42 -43.02
C GLU A 149 20.67 -16.37 -41.64
N LEU A 150 22.00 -16.16 -41.58
CA LEU A 150 22.72 -15.96 -40.30
C LEU A 150 22.31 -14.71 -39.57
N LYS A 151 21.95 -13.62 -40.27
CA LYS A 151 21.43 -12.39 -39.60
C LYS A 151 20.03 -12.60 -39.05
N ASP A 152 19.19 -13.26 -39.86
CA ASP A 152 17.80 -13.50 -39.47
C ASP A 152 17.74 -14.47 -38.29
N GLU A 153 18.56 -15.53 -38.26
CA GLU A 153 18.66 -16.42 -37.10
C GLU A 153 19.19 -15.72 -35.85
N LYS A 154 20.19 -14.85 -35.96
CA LYS A 154 20.66 -14.04 -34.82
C LYS A 154 19.56 -13.12 -34.27
N TYR A 155 18.72 -12.59 -35.14
CA TYR A 155 17.57 -11.76 -34.71
C TYR A 155 16.53 -12.61 -34.00
N VAL A 156 16.18 -13.79 -34.53
CA VAL A 156 15.26 -14.74 -33.91
C VAL A 156 15.77 -15.17 -32.52
N TYR A 157 17.05 -15.53 -32.42
CA TYR A 157 17.68 -15.92 -31.16
C TYR A 157 17.60 -14.79 -30.12
N LYS A 158 17.91 -13.54 -30.52
CA LYS A 158 17.79 -12.39 -29.59
C LYS A 158 16.39 -12.18 -29.12
N ASN A 159 15.38 -12.31 -29.97
CA ASN A 159 13.98 -12.15 -29.59
C ASN A 159 13.56 -13.26 -28.61
N ARG A 160 13.87 -14.52 -28.88
CA ARG A 160 13.58 -15.65 -27.99
C ARG A 160 14.26 -15.47 -26.61
N LEU A 161 15.50 -14.97 -26.59
CA LEU A 161 16.21 -14.69 -25.35
C LEU A 161 15.55 -13.55 -24.57
N TYR A 162 15.13 -12.50 -25.28
CA TYR A 162 14.41 -11.38 -24.69
C TYR A 162 13.06 -11.83 -24.12
N ASP A 163 12.28 -12.61 -24.84
CA ASP A 163 10.99 -13.15 -24.37
C ASP A 163 11.17 -14.01 -23.12
N ALA A 164 12.17 -14.89 -23.11
CA ALA A 164 12.50 -15.71 -21.94
C ALA A 164 12.92 -14.85 -20.73
N GLN A 165 13.68 -13.78 -20.98
CA GLN A 165 14.06 -12.82 -19.95
C GLN A 165 12.84 -12.09 -19.37
N MET A 166 11.93 -11.61 -20.22
CA MET A 166 10.73 -10.91 -19.78
C MET A 166 9.81 -11.80 -18.92
N VAL A 167 9.64 -13.08 -19.32
CA VAL A 167 8.88 -14.04 -18.52
C VAL A 167 9.54 -14.27 -17.16
N HIS A 168 10.85 -14.44 -17.12
CA HIS A 168 11.61 -14.62 -15.89
C HIS A 168 11.50 -13.39 -14.97
N GLU A 169 11.66 -12.17 -15.51
CA GLU A 169 11.54 -10.94 -14.74
C GLU A 169 10.12 -10.76 -14.17
N SER A 170 9.07 -11.12 -14.93
CA SER A 170 7.68 -11.10 -14.45
C SER A 170 7.49 -12.03 -13.25
N LYS A 171 7.97 -13.28 -13.35
CA LYS A 171 7.89 -14.24 -12.23
C LYS A 171 8.68 -13.77 -11.01
N LEU A 172 9.86 -13.19 -11.20
CA LEU A 172 10.63 -12.59 -10.09
C LEU A 172 9.90 -11.42 -9.45
N GLN A 173 9.17 -10.63 -10.23
CA GLN A 173 8.37 -9.53 -9.70
C GLN A 173 7.19 -10.04 -8.87
N GLU A 174 6.47 -11.06 -9.35
CA GLU A 174 5.38 -11.70 -8.59
C GLU A 174 5.86 -12.22 -7.23
N ILE A 175 7.04 -12.88 -7.19
CA ILE A 175 7.63 -13.35 -5.93
C ILE A 175 7.96 -12.17 -4.98
N LYS A 176 8.49 -11.07 -5.52
CA LYS A 176 8.77 -9.87 -4.73
C LYS A 176 7.50 -9.23 -4.20
N ASP A 177 6.45 -9.14 -5.02
CA ASP A 177 5.18 -8.54 -4.65
C ASP A 177 4.51 -9.37 -3.54
N ARG A 178 4.50 -10.69 -3.65
CA ARG A 178 4.01 -11.60 -2.61
C ARG A 178 4.73 -11.40 -1.27
N LYS A 179 6.06 -11.33 -1.31
CA LYS A 179 6.86 -11.05 -0.10
C LYS A 179 6.54 -9.68 0.50
N HIS A 180 6.33 -8.68 -0.36
CA HIS A 180 5.98 -7.33 0.06
C HIS A 180 4.58 -7.28 0.67
N GLU A 181 3.59 -7.93 0.07
CA GLU A 181 2.23 -8.05 0.61
C GLU A 181 2.23 -8.69 2.00
N ALA A 182 2.97 -9.78 2.17
CA ALA A 182 3.14 -10.41 3.48
C ALA A 182 3.74 -9.46 4.52
N PHE A 183 4.71 -8.63 4.14
CA PHE A 183 5.30 -7.63 5.02
C PHE A 183 4.32 -6.51 5.39
N VAL A 184 3.56 -6.02 4.42
CA VAL A 184 2.61 -4.91 4.61
C VAL A 184 1.39 -5.34 5.44
N HIS A 185 1.02 -6.62 5.37
CA HIS A 185 -0.15 -7.13 6.10
C HIS A 185 -0.07 -6.87 7.62
N GLN A 186 1.11 -6.93 8.22
CA GLN A 186 1.32 -6.58 9.64
C GLN A 186 0.85 -5.14 9.94
N TYR A 187 1.17 -4.22 9.05
CA TYR A 187 0.82 -2.82 9.24
C TYR A 187 -0.69 -2.60 9.06
N HIS A 188 -1.31 -3.33 8.14
CA HIS A 188 -2.77 -3.30 8.01
C HIS A 188 -3.48 -3.77 9.28
N LEU A 189 -2.99 -4.83 9.93
CA LEU A 189 -3.55 -5.31 11.19
C LEU A 189 -3.36 -4.30 12.32
N ILE A 190 -2.18 -3.68 12.43
CA ILE A 190 -1.92 -2.63 13.42
C ILE A 190 -2.82 -1.42 13.17
N ASP A 191 -2.98 -1.02 11.92
CA ASP A 191 -3.83 0.10 11.54
C ASP A 191 -5.30 -0.15 11.86
N LEU A 192 -5.78 -1.37 11.60
CA LEU A 192 -7.13 -1.77 11.95
C LEU A 192 -7.41 -1.58 13.45
N LEU A 193 -6.49 -2.01 14.31
CA LEU A 193 -6.58 -1.83 15.76
C LEU A 193 -6.54 -0.36 16.17
N ARG A 194 -5.72 0.45 15.51
CA ARG A 194 -5.54 1.88 15.81
C ARG A 194 -6.65 2.77 15.28
N MET A 195 -7.33 2.38 14.18
CA MET A 195 -8.35 3.21 13.51
C MET A 195 -9.49 3.67 14.41
N SER A 196 -9.81 2.91 15.47
CA SER A 196 -10.83 3.29 16.46
C SER A 196 -10.42 4.48 17.33
N LYS A 197 -9.13 4.84 17.39
CA LYS A 197 -8.55 5.78 18.35
C LYS A 197 -8.06 7.10 17.75
N PHE A 198 -7.82 7.15 16.43
CA PHE A 198 -7.15 8.30 15.83
C PHE A 198 -8.04 9.50 15.56
N THR A 199 -7.55 10.68 15.94
CA THR A 199 -8.02 11.96 15.43
C THR A 199 -7.64 12.08 13.93
N TYR A 200 -8.30 13.01 13.21
CA TYR A 200 -8.03 13.24 11.79
C TYR A 200 -6.53 13.51 11.49
N GLY A 201 -5.85 14.28 12.34
CA GLY A 201 -4.41 14.55 12.19
C GLY A 201 -3.55 13.29 12.37
N GLN A 202 -3.88 12.46 13.36
CA GLN A 202 -3.18 11.19 13.60
C GLN A 202 -3.38 10.20 12.46
N LYS A 203 -4.59 10.11 11.88
CA LYS A 203 -4.85 9.30 10.68
C LYS A 203 -4.00 9.75 9.48
N LYS A 204 -3.74 11.05 9.35
CA LYS A 204 -2.90 11.60 8.29
C LYS A 204 -1.42 11.26 8.48
N LEU A 205 -0.92 11.38 9.71
CA LEU A 205 0.45 10.98 10.07
C LEU A 205 0.68 9.47 9.85
N GLN A 206 -0.28 8.65 10.27
CA GLN A 206 -0.23 7.22 10.08
C GLN A 206 -0.19 6.82 8.60
N LYS A 207 -0.99 7.48 7.75
CA LYS A 207 -0.91 7.26 6.29
C LYS A 207 0.48 7.57 5.74
N LEU A 208 1.17 8.58 6.26
CA LEU A 208 2.54 8.90 5.88
C LEU A 208 3.55 7.86 6.37
N GLU A 209 3.37 7.34 7.59
CA GLU A 209 4.21 6.25 8.11
C GLU A 209 4.01 4.96 7.30
N ASN A 210 2.76 4.58 7.05
CA ASN A 210 2.46 3.41 6.22
C ASN A 210 3.01 3.55 4.81
N TYR A 211 2.97 4.75 4.23
CA TYR A 211 3.54 5.01 2.92
C TYR A 211 5.03 4.67 2.86
N LYS A 212 5.80 4.87 3.92
CA LYS A 212 7.22 4.47 3.98
C LYS A 212 7.41 2.96 3.84
N TYR A 213 6.50 2.16 4.37
CA TYR A 213 6.58 0.70 4.35
C TYR A 213 5.96 0.09 3.09
N THR A 214 4.97 0.77 2.50
CA THR A 214 4.28 0.32 1.28
C THR A 214 4.89 0.88 0.00
N PHE A 215 5.86 1.81 0.12
CA PHE A 215 6.46 2.48 -1.02
C PHE A 215 7.31 1.50 -1.86
N ASN A 216 6.85 1.21 -3.06
CA ASN A 216 7.59 0.45 -4.05
C ASN A 216 8.12 1.40 -5.12
N MET A 217 9.46 1.59 -5.14
CA MET A 217 10.12 2.51 -6.06
C MET A 217 9.86 2.15 -7.53
N THR A 218 9.85 0.86 -7.86
CA THR A 218 9.59 0.40 -9.23
C THR A 218 8.19 0.76 -9.68
N GLN A 219 7.19 0.48 -8.85
CA GLN A 219 5.80 0.81 -9.14
C GLN A 219 5.56 2.32 -9.19
N PHE A 220 6.24 3.09 -8.33
CA PHE A 220 6.21 4.56 -8.37
C PHE A 220 6.79 5.09 -9.69
N LEU A 221 7.92 4.57 -10.16
CA LEU A 221 8.55 4.95 -11.43
C LEU A 221 7.66 4.58 -12.61
N TYR A 222 7.07 3.39 -12.64
CA TYR A 222 6.13 3.00 -13.70
C TYR A 222 4.91 3.93 -13.76
N LYS A 223 4.32 4.23 -12.61
CA LYS A 223 3.12 5.06 -12.54
C LYS A 223 3.38 6.54 -12.82
N ASN A 224 4.54 7.04 -12.43
CA ASN A 224 4.88 8.47 -12.50
C ASN A 224 6.05 8.78 -13.47
N GLY A 225 6.56 7.78 -14.20
CA GLY A 225 7.76 7.91 -15.02
C GLY A 225 7.68 9.06 -16.03
N LEU A 226 6.55 9.23 -16.69
CA LEU A 226 6.33 10.32 -17.62
C LEU A 226 6.49 11.70 -16.93
N TYR A 227 5.89 11.87 -15.76
CA TYR A 227 5.98 13.13 -15.01
C TYR A 227 7.41 13.40 -14.53
N ILE A 228 8.12 12.35 -14.10
CA ILE A 228 9.52 12.45 -13.67
C ILE A 228 10.40 12.91 -14.83
N VAL A 229 10.22 12.33 -16.03
CA VAL A 229 10.97 12.73 -17.23
C VAL A 229 10.67 14.18 -17.61
N ILE A 230 9.42 14.61 -17.59
CA ILE A 230 9.03 16.01 -17.87
C ILE A 230 9.70 16.97 -16.88
N ILE A 231 9.69 16.64 -15.58
CA ILE A 231 10.34 17.46 -14.54
C ILE A 231 11.85 17.54 -14.76
N LEU A 232 12.49 16.41 -15.09
CA LEU A 232 13.94 16.38 -15.37
C LEU A 232 14.31 17.23 -16.59
N ILE A 233 13.54 17.13 -17.68
CA ILE A 233 13.72 17.96 -18.88
C ILE A 233 13.55 19.45 -18.51
N PHE A 234 12.53 19.76 -17.71
CA PHE A 234 12.27 21.13 -17.28
C PHE A 234 13.42 21.70 -16.42
N ILE A 235 13.95 20.92 -15.48
CA ILE A 235 15.11 21.28 -14.66
C ILE A 235 16.33 21.50 -15.56
N ALA A 236 16.57 20.61 -16.53
CA ALA A 236 17.68 20.75 -17.48
C ALA A 236 17.55 22.05 -18.30
N LEU A 237 16.37 22.38 -18.79
CA LEU A 237 16.11 23.64 -19.49
C LEU A 237 16.32 24.87 -18.60
N CYS A 238 15.93 24.80 -17.32
CA CYS A 238 16.17 25.88 -16.35
C CYS A 238 17.67 26.14 -16.11
N ILE A 239 18.50 25.10 -16.23
CA ILE A 239 19.97 25.23 -16.08
C ILE A 239 20.62 25.68 -17.38
N ILE A 240 20.21 25.11 -18.52
CA ILE A 240 20.85 25.40 -19.81
C ILE A 240 20.51 26.80 -20.35
N THR A 241 19.25 27.24 -20.16
CA THR A 241 18.79 28.53 -20.72
C THR A 241 19.57 29.73 -20.21
N PRO A 242 19.88 29.89 -18.91
CA PRO A 242 20.72 30.98 -18.43
C PRO A 242 22.15 30.93 -18.98
N ILE A 243 22.70 29.74 -19.18
CA ILE A 243 24.07 29.56 -19.66
C ILE A 243 24.17 29.93 -21.14
N VAL A 244 23.16 29.57 -21.96
CA VAL A 244 23.21 29.75 -23.41
C VAL A 244 22.69 31.13 -23.84
N LYS A 245 21.66 31.67 -23.18
CA LYS A 245 20.97 32.88 -23.59
C LYS A 245 21.04 34.04 -22.59
N ASN A 246 21.72 33.90 -21.47
CA ASN A 246 21.78 34.90 -20.38
C ASN A 246 20.38 35.35 -19.88
N THR A 247 19.34 34.53 -20.06
CA THR A 247 17.95 34.82 -19.68
C THR A 247 17.45 33.72 -18.72
N GLN A 248 16.76 34.14 -17.68
CA GLN A 248 16.16 33.17 -16.74
C GLN A 248 14.84 32.67 -17.27
N LEU A 249 14.65 31.34 -17.32
CA LEU A 249 13.38 30.71 -17.72
C LEU A 249 12.29 30.97 -16.68
N PHE A 250 12.65 31.03 -15.41
CA PHE A 250 11.79 31.27 -14.26
C PHE A 250 11.68 32.75 -13.95
N THR A 251 11.01 33.52 -14.80
CA THR A 251 10.62 34.92 -14.51
C THR A 251 9.10 34.97 -14.38
N VAL A 252 8.62 35.90 -13.55
CA VAL A 252 7.17 36.13 -13.37
C VAL A 252 6.50 36.39 -14.71
N THR A 253 7.19 37.10 -15.61
CA THR A 253 6.71 37.39 -16.97
C THR A 253 6.53 36.13 -17.81
N ASN A 254 7.48 35.19 -17.75
CA ASN A 254 7.36 33.93 -18.51
C ASN A 254 6.26 33.05 -17.96
N ILE A 255 6.09 32.96 -16.63
CA ILE A 255 5.00 32.21 -16.00
C ILE A 255 3.64 32.81 -16.40
N LEU A 256 3.49 34.12 -16.35
CA LEU A 256 2.27 34.81 -16.75
C LEU A 256 1.98 34.66 -18.25
N ASN A 257 2.98 34.50 -19.10
CA ASN A 257 2.78 34.24 -20.54
C ASN A 257 2.43 32.76 -20.85
N ILE A 258 2.89 31.81 -20.06
CA ILE A 258 2.60 30.37 -20.24
C ILE A 258 1.20 30.00 -19.77
N LEU A 259 0.72 30.59 -18.66
CA LEU A 259 -0.58 30.33 -18.08
C LEU A 259 -1.77 30.53 -19.05
N PRO A 260 -1.88 31.66 -19.79
CA PRO A 260 -2.97 31.87 -20.75
C PRO A 260 -2.92 30.89 -21.93
N VAL A 261 -1.73 30.54 -22.40
CA VAL A 261 -1.55 29.59 -23.52
C VAL A 261 -2.01 28.19 -23.11
N SER A 262 -1.68 27.75 -21.88
CA SER A 262 -2.15 26.47 -21.35
C SER A 262 -3.67 26.43 -21.17
N TYR A 263 -4.28 27.55 -20.78
CA TYR A 263 -5.74 27.64 -20.59
C TYR A 263 -6.51 27.60 -21.92
N THR A 264 -6.00 28.23 -22.96
CA THR A 264 -6.64 28.23 -24.29
C THR A 264 -6.57 26.87 -24.98
N HIS A 265 -5.52 26.08 -24.75
CA HIS A 265 -5.42 24.72 -25.26
C HIS A 265 -6.31 23.70 -24.54
N LEU A 266 -6.67 23.96 -23.27
CA LEU A 266 -7.56 23.10 -22.48
C LEU A 266 -9.06 23.36 -22.74
N THR A 267 -9.40 24.52 -23.30
CA THR A 267 -10.80 24.96 -23.50
C THR A 267 -11.30 24.90 -24.95
N LEU A 268 -10.47 24.43 -25.88
CA LEU A 268 -10.95 24.15 -27.25
C LEU A 268 -11.81 22.88 -27.23
N PRO A 269 -13.13 22.98 -27.50
CA PRO A 269 -13.96 21.78 -27.65
C PRO A 269 -13.54 21.07 -28.93
N THR A 270 -13.19 19.82 -28.81
CA THR A 270 -13.10 18.88 -29.92
C THR A 270 -14.47 18.55 -30.47
#